data_4cefb7bd0f941a2291cb63887e46b56e
#
_entry.id   4cefb7bd0f941a2291cb63887e46b56e
#
_cell.length_a   1.000
_cell.length_b   1.000
_cell.length_c   1.000
_cell.angle_alpha   90.00
_cell.angle_beta   90.00
_cell.angle_gamma   90.00
#
_symmetry.space_group_name_H-M   'P 1'
#
loop_
_entity.id
_entity.type
_entity.pdbx_description
1 polymer ?
#
loop_
_entity_poly.entity_id
_entity_poly.type
_entity_poly.pdbx_seq_one_letter_code
_entity_poly.pdbx_strand_id
1 'polypeptide(L)'
;ERWGETFLERVFNAGEIERRRRHPAAFAQHVAGRFAAKEAAMKALGTGFRGLSFREIVVGREPSGKPSILFRGRARDLAEALRVASAEVTITHTERTAAAAVLLVCAPPDS
;
A
#
# COMPACT_ATOMS: atom_id res chain seq x y z
N GLU A 1 15.88 -10.00 -13.77
CA GLU A 1 15.26 -9.60 -12.53
C GLU A 1 13.78 -9.30 -12.75
N ARG A 2 12.96 -9.78 -11.85
CA ARG A 2 11.51 -9.67 -11.98
C ARG A 2 11.00 -8.25 -11.74
N TRP A 3 11.64 -7.53 -10.81
CA TRP A 3 11.22 -6.19 -10.43
C TRP A 3 12.26 -5.19 -10.90
N GLY A 4 12.03 -4.58 -12.04
CA GLY A 4 12.94 -3.58 -12.57
C GLY A 4 12.93 -2.30 -11.76
N GLU A 5 14.04 -1.55 -11.80
CA GLU A 5 14.15 -0.29 -11.07
C GLU A 5 13.11 0.73 -11.50
N THR A 6 12.78 0.78 -12.79
CA THR A 6 11.75 1.70 -13.27
C THR A 6 10.40 1.41 -12.64
N PHE A 7 10.03 0.14 -12.55
CA PHE A 7 8.79 -0.26 -11.89
C PHE A 7 8.80 0.17 -10.43
N LEU A 8 9.89 -0.14 -9.72
CA LEU A 8 9.99 0.18 -8.30
C LEU A 8 9.88 1.68 -8.05
N GLU A 9 10.51 2.48 -8.89
CA GLU A 9 10.46 3.93 -8.75
C GLU A 9 9.09 4.52 -9.03
N ARG A 10 8.34 3.92 -9.94
CA ARG A 10 6.99 4.38 -10.25
C ARG A 10 5.99 4.04 -9.17
N VAL A 11 6.21 2.95 -8.48
CA VAL A 11 5.22 2.41 -7.54
C VAL A 11 5.53 2.79 -6.10
N PHE A 12 6.81 2.86 -5.74
CA PHE A 12 7.21 3.03 -4.36
C PHE A 12 8.00 4.29 -4.12
N ASN A 13 7.77 4.87 -2.94
CA ASN A 13 8.57 6.00 -2.46
C ASN A 13 9.86 5.48 -1.84
N ALA A 14 10.85 6.37 -1.71
CA ALA A 14 12.07 6.04 -1.02
C ALA A 14 11.72 5.57 0.40
N GLY A 15 12.33 4.48 0.82
CA GLY A 15 12.12 3.93 2.16
C GLY A 15 10.97 2.97 2.29
N GLU A 16 10.06 2.88 1.31
CA GLU A 16 8.97 1.91 1.39
C GLU A 16 9.45 0.48 1.19
N ILE A 17 10.52 0.31 0.43
CA ILE A 17 11.06 -1.00 0.12
C ILE A 17 12.40 -1.17 0.79
N GLU A 18 12.53 -2.26 1.51
CA GLU A 18 13.76 -2.60 2.19
C GLU A 18 14.65 -3.38 1.23
N ARG A 19 15.63 -2.69 0.63
CA ARG A 19 16.46 -3.27 -0.41
C ARG A 19 17.58 -4.18 0.09
N ARG A 20 17.76 -4.26 1.42
CA ARG A 20 18.86 -5.04 2.03
C ARG A 20 18.53 -6.48 2.29
N ARG A 21 17.41 -6.98 1.77
CA ARG A 21 17.05 -8.36 2.00
C ARG A 21 18.01 -9.28 1.26
N ARG A 22 18.52 -10.27 1.97
CA ARG A 22 19.58 -11.14 1.46
C ARG A 22 19.12 -12.08 0.37
N HIS A 23 17.90 -12.57 0.45
CA HIS A 23 17.38 -13.55 -0.49
C HIS A 23 16.50 -12.89 -1.53
N PRO A 24 16.76 -13.15 -2.83
CA PRO A 24 15.89 -12.62 -3.86
C PRO A 24 14.42 -12.98 -3.67
N ALA A 25 14.14 -14.21 -3.21
CA ALA A 25 12.77 -14.63 -2.96
C ALA A 25 12.12 -13.80 -1.85
N ALA A 26 12.86 -13.51 -0.78
CA ALA A 26 12.34 -12.68 0.31
C ALA A 26 12.09 -11.25 -0.15
N PHE A 27 12.98 -10.71 -0.99
CA PHE A 27 12.76 -9.38 -1.56
C PHE A 27 11.54 -9.37 -2.46
N ALA A 28 11.38 -10.38 -3.32
CA ALA A 28 10.22 -10.46 -4.20
C ALA A 28 8.91 -10.54 -3.41
N GLN A 29 8.88 -11.32 -2.33
CA GLN A 29 7.71 -11.43 -1.48
C GLN A 29 7.38 -10.10 -0.80
N HIS A 30 8.41 -9.40 -0.34
CA HIS A 30 8.27 -8.09 0.29
C HIS A 30 7.66 -7.07 -0.68
N VAL A 31 8.20 -6.99 -1.89
CA VAL A 31 7.69 -6.09 -2.92
C VAL A 31 6.26 -6.45 -3.30
N ALA A 32 6.00 -7.74 -3.54
CA ALA A 32 4.67 -8.20 -3.95
C ALA A 32 3.63 -7.91 -2.88
N GLY A 33 3.95 -8.14 -1.61
CA GLY A 33 3.02 -7.86 -0.53
C GLY A 33 2.69 -6.37 -0.43
N ARG A 34 3.68 -5.52 -0.55
CA ARG A 34 3.46 -4.08 -0.49
C ARG A 34 2.71 -3.56 -1.71
N PHE A 35 2.99 -4.11 -2.88
CA PHE A 35 2.24 -3.76 -4.07
C PHE A 35 0.77 -4.17 -3.94
N ALA A 36 0.53 -5.39 -3.45
CA ALA A 36 -0.83 -5.86 -3.21
C ALA A 36 -1.58 -4.94 -2.25
N ALA A 37 -0.90 -4.45 -1.21
CA ALA A 37 -1.52 -3.52 -0.27
C ALA A 37 -1.90 -2.20 -0.94
N LYS A 38 -1.05 -1.68 -1.81
CA LYS A 38 -1.36 -0.46 -2.56
C LYS A 38 -2.57 -0.65 -3.47
N GLU A 39 -2.64 -1.78 -4.16
CA GLU A 39 -3.79 -2.09 -5.00
C GLU A 39 -5.07 -2.21 -4.19
N ALA A 40 -5.00 -2.91 -3.06
CA ALA A 40 -6.16 -3.07 -2.20
C ALA A 40 -6.66 -1.72 -1.68
N ALA A 41 -5.73 -0.83 -1.32
CA ALA A 41 -6.10 0.51 -0.85
C ALA A 41 -6.78 1.32 -1.94
N MET A 42 -6.29 1.25 -3.18
CA MET A 42 -6.93 1.94 -4.30
C MET A 42 -8.35 1.45 -4.52
N LYS A 43 -8.55 0.14 -4.45
CA LYS A 43 -9.89 -0.43 -4.60
C LYS A 43 -10.80 -0.02 -3.46
N ALA A 44 -10.27 0.03 -2.24
CA ALA A 44 -11.07 0.46 -1.09
C ALA A 44 -11.49 1.93 -1.21
N LEU A 45 -10.65 2.77 -1.82
CA LEU A 45 -11.00 4.16 -2.08
C LEU A 45 -12.01 4.32 -3.22
N GLY A 46 -12.20 3.27 -4.01
CA GLY A 46 -13.25 3.24 -5.02
C GLY A 46 -12.91 3.82 -6.37
N THR A 47 -11.66 4.20 -6.59
CA THR A 47 -11.28 4.86 -7.86
C THR A 47 -10.52 3.95 -8.81
N GLY A 48 -10.04 2.79 -8.33
CA GLY A 48 -9.10 2.01 -9.09
C GLY A 48 -7.83 2.81 -9.35
N PHE A 49 -7.43 2.88 -10.62
CA PHE A 49 -6.20 3.59 -10.98
C PHE A 49 -6.41 4.99 -11.50
N ARG A 50 -7.65 5.45 -11.57
CA ARG A 50 -7.95 6.75 -12.17
C ARG A 50 -7.57 7.89 -11.24
N GLY A 51 -6.67 8.75 -11.73
CA GLY A 51 -6.29 9.95 -11.02
C GLY A 51 -5.43 9.74 -9.79
N LEU A 52 -5.08 8.49 -9.47
CA LEU A 52 -4.21 8.17 -8.35
C LEU A 52 -2.92 7.56 -8.84
N SER A 53 -1.84 7.88 -8.14
CA SER A 53 -0.55 7.24 -8.32
C SER A 53 -0.31 6.27 -7.17
N PHE A 54 0.34 5.15 -7.45
CA PHE A 54 0.72 4.21 -6.40
C PHE A 54 1.57 4.87 -5.32
N ARG A 55 2.34 5.88 -5.66
CA ARG A 55 3.20 6.58 -4.70
C ARG A 55 2.41 7.43 -3.72
N GLU A 56 1.15 7.71 -4.01
CA GLU A 56 0.28 8.44 -3.09
C GLU A 56 -0.27 7.56 -1.98
N ILE A 57 -0.08 6.26 -2.08
CA ILE A 57 -0.46 5.30 -1.04
C ILE A 57 0.82 4.73 -0.48
N VAL A 58 1.17 5.16 0.73
CA VAL A 58 2.45 4.79 1.35
C VAL A 58 2.22 3.65 2.32
N VAL A 59 2.86 2.51 2.04
CA VAL A 59 2.79 1.34 2.89
C VAL A 59 4.03 1.33 3.77
N GLY A 60 3.83 1.43 5.05
CA GLY A 60 4.92 1.45 6.01
C GLY A 60 4.74 0.36 7.06
N ARG A 61 5.44 0.54 8.15
CA ARG A 61 5.40 -0.40 9.27
C ARG A 61 5.53 0.36 10.57
N GLU A 62 4.66 0.05 11.51
CA GLU A 62 4.74 0.64 12.84
C GLU A 62 5.90 0.01 13.62
N PRO A 63 6.36 0.65 14.70
CA PRO A 63 7.43 0.07 15.51
C PRO A 63 7.13 -1.35 16.00
N SER A 64 5.84 -1.68 16.18
CA SER A 64 5.42 -3.01 16.59
C SER A 64 5.61 -4.06 15.49
N GLY A 65 5.88 -3.62 14.26
CA GLY A 65 5.95 -4.50 13.10
C GLY A 65 4.67 -4.57 12.30
N LYS A 66 3.58 -3.99 12.81
CA LYS A 66 2.30 -3.97 12.13
C LYS A 66 2.38 -3.11 10.87
N PRO A 67 1.90 -3.60 9.71
CA PRO A 67 1.88 -2.76 8.51
C PRO A 67 0.93 -1.58 8.68
N SER A 68 1.25 -0.49 8.00
CA SER A 68 0.45 0.73 8.09
C SER A 68 0.27 1.32 6.70
N ILE A 69 -0.77 2.16 6.55
CA ILE A 69 -1.06 2.86 5.30
C ILE A 69 -1.21 4.35 5.60
N LEU A 70 -0.59 5.16 4.73
CA LEU A 70 -0.73 6.61 4.76
C LEU A 70 -1.09 7.09 3.36
N PHE A 71 -2.05 7.98 3.27
CA PHE A 71 -2.46 8.57 1.99
C PHE A 71 -1.83 9.94 1.81
N ARG A 72 -1.39 10.23 0.58
CA ARG A 72 -0.82 11.51 0.20
C ARG A 72 -1.51 12.01 -1.07
N GLY A 73 -1.35 13.30 -1.35
CA GLY A 73 -1.82 13.91 -2.59
C GLY A 73 -3.29 13.67 -2.83
N ARG A 74 -3.61 13.21 -4.03
CA ARG A 74 -5.02 12.97 -4.41
C ARG A 74 -5.66 11.85 -3.60
N ALA A 75 -4.87 10.85 -3.22
CA ALA A 75 -5.39 9.78 -2.39
C ALA A 75 -5.82 10.33 -1.03
N ARG A 76 -5.06 11.25 -0.47
CA ARG A 76 -5.42 11.93 0.78
C ARG A 76 -6.68 12.75 0.61
N ASP A 77 -6.78 13.51 -0.48
CA ASP A 77 -7.97 14.32 -0.74
C ASP A 77 -9.21 13.44 -0.83
N LEU A 78 -9.09 12.32 -1.51
CA LEU A 78 -10.20 11.39 -1.65
C LEU A 78 -10.56 10.76 -0.31
N ALA A 79 -9.57 10.37 0.46
CA ALA A 79 -9.81 9.79 1.79
C ALA A 79 -10.55 10.80 2.68
N GLU A 80 -10.17 12.07 2.61
CA GLU A 80 -10.86 13.12 3.36
C GLU A 80 -12.29 13.30 2.88
N ALA A 81 -12.51 13.29 1.57
CA ALA A 81 -13.87 13.41 1.01
C ALA A 81 -14.75 12.24 1.43
N LEU A 82 -14.18 11.05 1.55
CA LEU A 82 -14.91 9.86 2.01
C LEU A 82 -15.02 9.79 3.53
N ARG A 83 -14.39 10.73 4.24
CA ARG A 83 -14.38 10.81 5.70
C ARG A 83 -13.74 9.57 6.33
N VAL A 84 -12.66 9.12 5.75
CA VAL A 84 -11.92 7.96 6.27
C VAL A 84 -11.33 8.33 7.64
N ALA A 85 -11.74 7.61 8.67
CA ALA A 85 -11.26 7.82 10.03
C ALA A 85 -10.04 6.95 10.32
N SER A 86 -9.99 5.75 9.75
CA SER A 86 -8.85 4.87 9.92
C SER A 86 -8.72 3.94 8.73
N ALA A 87 -7.48 3.48 8.51
CA ALA A 87 -7.17 2.53 7.47
C ALA A 87 -6.38 1.39 8.09
N GLU A 88 -6.89 0.18 7.95
CA GLU A 88 -6.22 -1.02 8.45
C GLU A 88 -5.79 -1.85 7.27
N VAL A 89 -4.60 -2.44 7.36
CA VAL A 89 -4.06 -3.26 6.29
C VAL A 89 -3.48 -4.54 6.88
N THR A 90 -3.71 -5.64 6.18
CA THR A 90 -3.04 -6.90 6.48
C THR A 90 -2.41 -7.43 5.20
N ILE A 91 -1.24 -8.02 5.32
CA ILE A 91 -0.47 -8.52 4.19
C ILE A 91 -0.05 -9.94 4.52
N THR A 92 -0.28 -10.84 3.58
CA THR A 92 0.17 -12.23 3.73
C THR A 92 0.82 -12.67 2.43
N HIS A 93 1.69 -13.66 2.50
CA HIS A 93 2.33 -14.20 1.30
C HIS A 93 2.73 -15.65 1.52
N THR A 94 2.83 -16.34 0.39
CA THR A 94 3.45 -17.66 0.31
C THR A 94 4.68 -17.51 -0.57
N GLU A 95 5.30 -18.64 -0.92
CA GLU A 95 6.46 -18.61 -1.81
C GLU A 95 6.12 -18.01 -3.18
N ARG A 96 4.87 -18.14 -3.62
CA ARG A 96 4.47 -17.77 -5.00
C ARG A 96 3.48 -16.63 -5.08
N THR A 97 2.80 -16.33 -3.99
CA THR A 97 1.71 -15.35 -4.03
C THR A 97 1.79 -14.39 -2.86
N ALA A 98 1.23 -13.22 -3.07
CA ALA A 98 1.03 -12.27 -2.00
C ALA A 98 -0.40 -11.75 -2.10
N ALA A 99 -0.99 -11.47 -0.94
CA ALA A 99 -2.33 -10.93 -0.87
C ALA A 99 -2.36 -9.88 0.23
N ALA A 100 -3.25 -8.91 0.06
CA ALA A 100 -3.45 -7.88 1.07
C ALA A 100 -4.92 -7.54 1.14
N ALA A 101 -5.37 -7.15 2.33
CA ALA A 101 -6.71 -6.64 2.53
C ALA A 101 -6.59 -5.28 3.21
N VAL A 102 -7.43 -4.34 2.78
CA VAL A 102 -7.48 -3.01 3.36
C VAL A 102 -8.90 -2.72 3.77
N LEU A 103 -9.06 -2.28 5.01
CA LEU A 103 -10.35 -1.89 5.56
C LEU A 103 -10.29 -0.40 5.85
N LEU A 104 -11.17 0.36 5.23
CA LEU A 104 -11.31 1.78 5.52
C LEU A 104 -12.55 1.96 6.38
N VAL A 105 -12.36 2.61 7.53
CA VAL A 105 -13.48 2.93 8.41
C VAL A 105 -13.78 4.41 8.23
N CYS A 106 -14.99 4.70 7.82
CA CYS A 106 -15.38 6.08 7.51
C CYS A 106 -16.30 6.62 8.60
N ALA A 107 -16.15 7.92 8.88
CA ALA A 107 -17.01 8.59 9.84
C ALA A 107 -18.41 8.81 9.21
N PRO A 108 -19.46 8.84 10.04
CA PRO A 108 -20.80 9.14 9.53
C PRO A 108 -20.86 10.55 8.91
N PRO A 109 -21.73 10.75 7.89
CA PRO A 109 -21.81 12.06 7.24
C PRO A 109 -22.19 13.20 8.16
N ASP A 110 -22.95 12.92 9.21
CA ASP A 110 -23.47 13.94 10.12
C ASP A 110 -22.75 14.00 11.46
N SER A 111 -21.54 13.53 11.49
CA SER A 111 -20.77 13.56 12.73
C SER A 111 -20.21 14.93 13.03
#